data_270e38c5935b9d00413c70330ead1905
#
_entry.id   270e38c5935b9d00413c70330ead1905
#
_cell.length_a   1.000
_cell.length_b   1.000
_cell.length_c   1.000
_cell.angle_alpha   90.00
_cell.angle_beta   90.00
_cell.angle_gamma   90.00
#
_symmetry.space_group_name_H-M   'P 1'
#
loop_
_entity.id
_entity.type
_entity.pdbx_description
1 polymer ?
#
loop_
_entity_poly.entity_id
_entity_poly.type
_entity_poly.pdbx_seq_one_letter_code
_entity_poly.pdbx_strand_id
1 'polypeptide(L)'
;RLRMVRSKQEFDALLEARSTQSWPNRDVGGLLSTEGLYLPAPDSDRDGVLDLNAEEEMQARFNALYNAGYRMIALTHFLDNDYGGSSTGMGNAPTSYNPFAPEPMPAWFPPFGGQTSDGYSNGRGLSEAGRFMIEQAISHGVVVDVAHASGALQADVIDIAAAHETPIVHSHGGLGDFLPTYPFKKSVRSCPNANPEEGKARNLSDDQVVAIARTGGVVGIGPTDDFVCGVEAHVWAEAIRYAVDLVNDAHVCLYSEKTCTPDKWIRGEDHIAMGSDFDGGVEMLKDVAEMVFYTRALTCEKSWSSPSCLDTPFSDEDALRI
;
A
#
# COMPACT_ATOMS: atom_id res chain seq x y z
N ARG A 1 -3.63 25.14 4.29
CA ARG A 1 -2.16 25.06 4.20
C ARG A 1 -1.73 23.60 4.25
N LEU A 2 -0.69 23.24 3.49
CA LEU A 2 -0.01 21.96 3.68
C LEU A 2 0.97 22.08 4.87
N ARG A 3 0.89 21.15 5.81
CA ARG A 3 1.81 21.00 6.95
C ARG A 3 2.48 19.64 6.88
N MET A 4 3.80 19.62 6.87
CA MET A 4 4.54 18.36 7.00
C MET A 4 4.45 17.91 8.46
N VAL A 5 4.02 16.67 8.64
CA VAL A 5 3.87 16.01 9.94
C VAL A 5 5.05 15.06 10.15
N ARG A 6 5.85 15.29 11.19
CA ARG A 6 7.07 14.52 11.48
C ARG A 6 7.05 13.88 12.86
N SER A 7 6.00 14.14 13.64
CA SER A 7 5.83 13.60 14.98
C SER A 7 4.35 13.51 15.35
N LYS A 8 4.05 12.67 16.37
CA LYS A 8 2.71 12.60 16.95
C LYS A 8 2.25 13.97 17.47
N GLN A 9 3.15 14.75 18.08
CA GLN A 9 2.81 16.07 18.58
C GLN A 9 2.39 17.02 17.46
N GLU A 10 3.08 17.01 16.31
CA GLU A 10 2.69 17.80 15.13
C GLU A 10 1.35 17.34 14.55
N PHE A 11 1.09 16.02 14.57
CA PHE A 11 -0.19 15.45 14.14
C PHE A 11 -1.32 15.89 15.05
N ASP A 12 -1.18 15.75 16.36
CA ASP A 12 -2.18 16.19 17.35
C ASP A 12 -2.49 17.69 17.20
N ALA A 13 -1.44 18.51 17.05
CA ALA A 13 -1.61 19.95 16.83
C ALA A 13 -2.30 20.27 15.49
N LEU A 14 -2.10 19.46 14.46
CA LEU A 14 -2.84 19.58 13.21
C LEU A 14 -4.33 19.27 13.41
N LEU A 15 -4.65 18.17 14.09
CA LEU A 15 -6.04 17.76 14.37
C LEU A 15 -6.77 18.84 15.21
N GLU A 16 -6.12 19.36 16.23
CA GLU A 16 -6.66 20.45 17.04
C GLU A 16 -6.94 21.71 16.21
N ALA A 17 -5.97 22.13 15.37
CA ALA A 17 -6.16 23.25 14.49
C ALA A 17 -7.33 23.03 13.50
N ARG A 18 -7.45 21.83 12.94
CA ARG A 18 -8.55 21.47 12.00
C ARG A 18 -9.92 21.47 12.66
N SER A 19 -10.02 21.15 13.96
CA SER A 19 -11.30 21.12 14.67
C SER A 19 -11.98 22.50 14.74
N THR A 20 -11.18 23.58 14.68
CA THR A 20 -11.65 24.97 14.73
C THR A 20 -11.70 25.67 13.37
N GLN A 21 -11.15 25.04 12.34
CA GLN A 21 -11.10 25.61 10.98
C GLN A 21 -12.33 25.19 10.17
N SER A 22 -12.91 26.12 9.43
CA SER A 22 -13.98 25.83 8.48
C SER A 22 -13.41 25.54 7.09
N TRP A 23 -14.12 24.70 6.35
CA TRP A 23 -13.85 24.51 4.92
C TRP A 23 -14.08 25.84 4.15
N PRO A 24 -13.21 26.22 3.15
CA PRO A 24 -12.05 25.47 2.60
C PRO A 24 -10.69 25.76 3.29
N ASN A 25 -10.67 26.39 4.44
CA ASN A 25 -9.46 26.89 5.08
C ASN A 25 -8.78 25.88 6.03
N ARG A 26 -9.19 24.62 6.00
CA ARG A 26 -8.58 23.58 6.83
C ARG A 26 -7.14 23.28 6.40
N ASP A 27 -6.27 23.16 7.38
CA ASP A 27 -4.91 22.67 7.15
C ASP A 27 -4.94 21.19 6.73
N VAL A 28 -4.00 20.81 5.86
CA VAL A 28 -3.81 19.43 5.38
C VAL A 28 -2.46 18.95 5.87
N GLY A 29 -2.41 17.77 6.50
CA GLY A 29 -1.17 17.12 6.88
C GLY A 29 -0.58 16.31 5.73
N GLY A 30 0.74 16.25 5.66
CA GLY A 30 1.46 15.38 4.76
C GLY A 30 2.61 14.69 5.48
N LEU A 31 2.88 13.45 5.13
CA LEU A 31 4.04 12.67 5.54
C LEU A 31 4.99 12.53 4.36
N LEU A 32 6.30 12.59 4.61
CA LEU A 32 7.28 12.18 3.61
C LEU A 32 7.42 10.66 3.64
N SER A 33 7.32 10.04 2.47
CA SER A 33 7.56 8.63 2.26
C SER A 33 8.68 8.39 1.26
N THR A 34 9.37 7.25 1.39
CA THR A 34 10.16 6.70 0.29
C THR A 34 9.28 5.73 -0.50
N GLU A 35 9.55 5.60 -1.79
CA GLU A 35 8.99 4.54 -2.63
C GLU A 35 10.15 3.81 -3.28
N GLY A 36 10.64 2.80 -2.58
CA GLY A 36 11.85 2.06 -2.88
C GLY A 36 13.13 2.67 -2.30
N LEU A 37 13.99 1.79 -1.80
CA LEU A 37 15.35 2.11 -1.34
C LEU A 37 16.33 1.63 -2.40
N TYR A 38 16.75 2.52 -3.30
CA TYR A 38 17.65 2.19 -4.41
C TYR A 38 19.13 2.41 -4.09
N LEU A 39 19.49 2.51 -2.82
CA LEU A 39 20.88 2.55 -2.40
C LEU A 39 21.36 1.11 -2.17
N PRO A 40 22.53 0.72 -2.70
CA PRO A 40 23.08 -0.61 -2.43
C PRO A 40 23.22 -0.86 -0.94
N ALA A 41 22.84 -2.06 -0.47
CA ALA A 41 23.18 -2.47 0.88
C ALA A 41 24.70 -2.62 1.02
N PRO A 42 25.26 -2.50 2.22
CA PRO A 42 26.69 -2.76 2.45
C PRO A 42 26.94 -4.28 2.48
N ASP A 43 26.95 -4.86 1.30
CA ASP A 43 27.23 -6.24 0.95
C ASP A 43 28.08 -6.19 -0.32
N SER A 44 29.40 -6.06 -0.14
CA SER A 44 30.33 -5.74 -1.22
C SER A 44 30.55 -6.91 -2.18
N ASP A 45 30.40 -8.14 -1.72
CA ASP A 45 30.58 -9.35 -2.50
C ASP A 45 29.24 -9.95 -2.99
N ARG A 46 28.11 -9.36 -2.51
CA ARG A 46 26.74 -9.74 -2.90
C ARG A 46 26.36 -11.19 -2.63
N ASP A 47 26.86 -11.72 -1.53
CA ASP A 47 26.52 -13.07 -1.08
C ASP A 47 25.18 -13.11 -0.29
N GLY A 48 24.58 -11.96 -0.02
CA GLY A 48 23.34 -11.78 0.72
C GLY A 48 23.56 -11.61 2.22
N VAL A 49 24.81 -11.57 2.66
CA VAL A 49 25.22 -11.32 4.05
C VAL A 49 25.80 -9.92 4.15
N LEU A 50 25.46 -9.18 5.18
CA LEU A 50 25.98 -7.84 5.38
C LEU A 50 27.47 -7.86 5.75
N ASP A 51 28.23 -6.92 5.17
CA ASP A 51 29.63 -6.73 5.47
C ASP A 51 29.90 -6.38 6.95
N LEU A 52 31.13 -6.56 7.40
CA LEU A 52 31.59 -6.04 8.68
C LEU A 52 31.37 -4.50 8.72
N ASN A 53 30.72 -4.01 9.77
CA ASN A 53 30.28 -2.62 9.96
C ASN A 53 29.08 -2.19 9.08
N ALA A 54 28.44 -3.09 8.36
CA ALA A 54 27.24 -2.79 7.60
C ALA A 54 26.13 -2.19 8.45
N GLU A 55 25.94 -2.68 9.68
CA GLU A 55 24.93 -2.13 10.60
C GLU A 55 25.14 -0.65 10.91
N GLU A 56 26.39 -0.20 11.12
CA GLU A 56 26.70 1.21 11.36
C GLU A 56 26.36 2.08 10.13
N GLU A 57 26.68 1.59 8.94
CA GLU A 57 26.38 2.29 7.70
C GLU A 57 24.86 2.34 7.45
N MET A 58 24.16 1.24 7.65
CA MET A 58 22.72 1.18 7.51
C MET A 58 22.01 2.05 8.54
N GLN A 59 22.49 2.07 9.79
CA GLN A 59 21.99 2.97 10.82
C GLN A 59 22.20 4.44 10.41
N ALA A 60 23.34 4.79 9.85
CA ALA A 60 23.60 6.14 9.36
C ALA A 60 22.65 6.53 8.23
N ARG A 61 22.37 5.61 7.30
CA ARG A 61 21.39 5.81 6.21
C ARG A 61 19.97 6.00 6.73
N PHE A 62 19.54 5.13 7.66
CA PHE A 62 18.24 5.27 8.29
C PHE A 62 18.12 6.62 9.01
N ASN A 63 19.13 6.99 9.79
CA ASN A 63 19.18 8.28 10.49
C ASN A 63 19.12 9.46 9.52
N ALA A 64 19.76 9.38 8.35
CA ALA A 64 19.69 10.42 7.34
C ALA A 64 18.27 10.63 6.81
N LEU A 65 17.55 9.54 6.51
CA LEU A 65 16.13 9.60 6.11
C LEU A 65 15.26 10.16 7.24
N TYR A 66 15.40 9.63 8.44
CA TYR A 66 14.63 10.08 9.61
C TYR A 66 14.85 11.57 9.91
N ASN A 67 16.10 12.05 9.90
CA ASN A 67 16.45 13.45 10.13
C ASN A 67 16.00 14.36 9.00
N ALA A 68 15.93 13.86 7.75
CA ALA A 68 15.33 14.57 6.63
C ALA A 68 13.80 14.71 6.73
N GLY A 69 13.19 13.99 7.68
CA GLY A 69 11.76 14.08 7.98
C GLY A 69 10.89 12.99 7.38
N TYR A 70 11.49 11.95 6.80
CA TYR A 70 10.72 10.77 6.35
C TYR A 70 10.08 10.07 7.55
N ARG A 71 8.81 9.72 7.42
CA ARG A 71 8.00 9.04 8.45
C ARG A 71 7.23 7.85 7.91
N MET A 72 7.43 7.54 6.65
CA MET A 72 6.96 6.30 6.03
C MET A 72 8.06 5.78 5.09
N ILE A 73 8.22 4.47 5.01
CA ILE A 73 9.27 3.82 4.23
C ILE A 73 8.70 2.62 3.49
N ALA A 74 8.83 2.61 2.16
CA ALA A 74 8.67 1.43 1.32
C ALA A 74 10.04 0.95 0.85
N LEU A 75 10.33 -0.35 1.04
CA LEU A 75 11.65 -0.91 0.70
C LEU A 75 11.83 -1.06 -0.81
N THR A 76 10.78 -1.47 -1.51
CA THR A 76 10.80 -1.79 -2.94
C THR A 76 9.84 -0.91 -3.72
N HIS A 77 10.04 -0.80 -5.03
CA HIS A 77 9.13 -0.17 -5.99
C HIS A 77 8.97 -1.13 -7.19
N PHE A 78 9.31 -0.72 -8.41
CA PHE A 78 9.14 -1.55 -9.61
C PHE A 78 10.11 -2.73 -9.73
N LEU A 79 11.19 -2.73 -8.97
CA LEU A 79 12.28 -3.69 -9.13
C LEU A 79 12.71 -4.23 -7.78
N ASP A 80 13.20 -5.47 -7.79
CA ASP A 80 13.95 -6.02 -6.67
C ASP A 80 15.14 -5.14 -6.36
N ASN A 81 15.49 -5.06 -5.09
CA ASN A 81 16.69 -4.38 -4.65
C ASN A 81 17.37 -5.17 -3.50
N ASP A 82 18.43 -4.64 -2.93
CA ASP A 82 19.16 -5.31 -1.88
C ASP A 82 18.34 -5.53 -0.59
N TYR A 83 17.20 -4.85 -0.42
CA TYR A 83 16.36 -4.94 0.77
C TYR A 83 15.22 -5.97 0.63
N GLY A 84 14.80 -6.31 -0.60
CA GLY A 84 13.76 -7.30 -0.80
C GLY A 84 13.21 -7.39 -2.22
N GLY A 85 12.18 -8.21 -2.37
CA GLY A 85 11.51 -8.47 -3.63
C GLY A 85 10.35 -7.52 -3.93
N SER A 86 10.22 -7.12 -5.20
CA SER A 86 9.13 -6.31 -5.71
C SER A 86 7.96 -7.17 -6.21
N SER A 87 6.74 -6.67 -6.05
CA SER A 87 5.51 -7.34 -6.55
C SER A 87 5.37 -7.31 -8.06
N THR A 88 5.98 -6.33 -8.71
CA THR A 88 5.94 -6.31 -10.16
C THR A 88 6.77 -7.46 -10.68
N GLY A 89 6.11 -8.48 -11.21
CA GLY A 89 6.72 -9.63 -11.87
C GLY A 89 7.48 -9.24 -13.14
N MET A 90 8.23 -8.15 -13.10
CA MET A 90 9.17 -7.75 -14.13
C MET A 90 10.34 -8.73 -14.26
N GLY A 91 10.30 -9.87 -13.58
CA GLY A 91 11.21 -10.97 -13.80
C GLY A 91 11.29 -11.46 -15.23
N ASN A 92 10.33 -11.11 -16.06
CA ASN A 92 10.34 -11.33 -17.52
C ASN A 92 10.50 -10.04 -18.34
N ALA A 93 10.44 -8.85 -17.74
CA ALA A 93 10.80 -7.65 -18.49
C ALA A 93 12.29 -7.78 -18.83
N PRO A 94 12.66 -7.64 -20.11
CA PRO A 94 14.06 -7.56 -20.44
C PRO A 94 14.67 -6.47 -19.59
N THR A 95 15.86 -6.72 -19.04
CA THR A 95 16.68 -5.82 -18.22
C THR A 95 16.85 -4.40 -18.78
N SER A 96 16.18 -4.09 -19.87
CA SER A 96 16.20 -2.83 -20.61
C SER A 96 14.95 -1.96 -20.43
N TYR A 97 13.93 -2.39 -19.68
CA TYR A 97 12.71 -1.59 -19.57
C TYR A 97 12.56 -0.96 -18.18
N ASN A 98 13.24 0.15 -17.99
CA ASN A 98 12.82 1.17 -17.04
C ASN A 98 12.28 2.35 -17.88
N PRO A 99 10.96 2.59 -17.93
CA PRO A 99 10.40 3.68 -18.75
C PRO A 99 10.89 5.07 -18.30
N PHE A 100 11.49 5.17 -17.11
CA PHE A 100 11.99 6.41 -16.52
C PHE A 100 13.52 6.50 -16.50
N ALA A 101 14.26 5.45 -16.85
CA ALA A 101 15.72 5.49 -16.92
C ALA A 101 16.16 5.56 -18.38
N PRO A 102 16.89 6.59 -18.82
CA PRO A 102 17.42 6.70 -20.17
C PRO A 102 18.61 5.77 -20.45
N GLU A 103 19.07 5.02 -19.45
CA GLU A 103 20.25 4.16 -19.51
C GLU A 103 19.89 2.72 -19.10
N PRO A 104 20.59 1.70 -19.63
CA PRO A 104 20.41 0.34 -19.17
C PRO A 104 20.74 0.23 -17.67
N MET A 105 19.97 -0.59 -16.96
CA MET A 105 20.15 -0.82 -15.51
C MET A 105 21.61 -1.08 -15.18
N PRO A 106 22.15 -0.42 -14.15
CA PRO A 106 23.53 -0.63 -13.76
C PRO A 106 23.81 -2.09 -13.46
N ALA A 107 25.03 -2.56 -13.77
CA ALA A 107 25.44 -3.95 -13.55
C ALA A 107 25.43 -4.39 -12.06
N TRP A 108 25.32 -3.43 -11.14
CA TRP A 108 25.19 -3.68 -9.70
C TRP A 108 23.75 -3.94 -9.25
N PHE A 109 22.77 -3.82 -10.15
CA PHE A 109 21.39 -4.16 -9.81
C PHE A 109 21.29 -5.68 -9.63
N PRO A 110 20.77 -6.17 -8.49
CA PRO A 110 20.69 -7.59 -8.25
C PRO A 110 19.85 -8.28 -9.32
N PRO A 111 20.20 -9.53 -9.70
CA PRO A 111 19.32 -10.31 -10.55
C PRO A 111 17.99 -10.50 -9.83
N PHE A 112 16.89 -10.39 -10.60
CA PHE A 112 15.54 -10.59 -10.08
C PHE A 112 15.44 -11.92 -9.33
N GLY A 113 14.78 -11.91 -8.18
CA GLY A 113 14.46 -13.12 -7.43
C GLY A 113 13.70 -14.11 -8.31
N GLY A 114 13.90 -15.40 -8.05
CA GLY A 114 13.31 -16.45 -8.86
C GLY A 114 11.78 -16.33 -8.95
N GLN A 115 11.25 -16.48 -10.15
CA GLN A 115 9.81 -16.60 -10.37
C GLN A 115 9.26 -17.79 -9.59
N THR A 116 8.09 -17.63 -9.03
CA THR A 116 7.30 -18.74 -8.54
C THR A 116 6.78 -19.60 -9.72
N SER A 117 6.23 -20.76 -9.43
CA SER A 117 5.74 -21.71 -10.45
C SER A 117 4.66 -21.15 -11.38
N ASP A 118 3.97 -20.08 -10.99
CA ASP A 118 2.97 -19.36 -11.79
C ASP A 118 3.60 -18.42 -12.84
N GLY A 119 4.91 -18.13 -12.74
CA GLY A 119 5.65 -17.30 -13.68
C GLY A 119 5.45 -15.78 -13.50
N TYR A 120 4.60 -15.35 -12.58
CA TYR A 120 4.25 -13.95 -12.36
C TYR A 120 4.59 -13.46 -10.97
N SER A 121 4.45 -14.30 -9.93
CA SER A 121 4.77 -13.93 -8.57
C SER A 121 6.27 -13.94 -8.33
N ASN A 122 6.76 -13.01 -7.54
CA ASN A 122 8.16 -12.95 -7.11
C ASN A 122 8.30 -13.64 -5.74
N GLY A 123 9.08 -14.71 -5.68
CA GLY A 123 9.35 -15.47 -4.46
C GLY A 123 10.39 -14.85 -3.54
N ARG A 124 10.99 -13.72 -3.92
CA ARG A 124 11.99 -13.04 -3.10
C ARG A 124 11.33 -12.32 -1.94
N GLY A 125 11.67 -12.72 -0.72
CA GLY A 125 11.22 -12.09 0.52
C GLY A 125 12.17 -10.99 1.01
N LEU A 126 12.17 -10.77 2.30
CA LEU A 126 12.96 -9.77 3.01
C LEU A 126 14.40 -10.25 3.13
N SER A 127 15.35 -9.39 2.76
CA SER A 127 16.79 -9.64 3.01
C SER A 127 17.16 -9.28 4.46
N GLU A 128 18.39 -9.61 4.87
CA GLU A 128 18.92 -9.17 6.16
C GLU A 128 18.99 -7.64 6.26
N ALA A 129 19.42 -6.97 5.19
CA ALA A 129 19.41 -5.51 5.09
C ALA A 129 18.00 -4.93 5.21
N GLY A 130 17.03 -5.56 4.52
CA GLY A 130 15.62 -5.17 4.61
C GLY A 130 15.08 -5.32 6.02
N ARG A 131 15.35 -6.43 6.69
CA ARG A 131 14.96 -6.68 8.08
C ARG A 131 15.49 -5.60 9.02
N PHE A 132 16.77 -5.27 8.91
CA PHE A 132 17.37 -4.18 9.69
C PHE A 132 16.61 -2.86 9.50
N MET A 133 16.32 -2.48 8.24
CA MET A 133 15.60 -1.22 7.96
C MET A 133 14.17 -1.23 8.52
N ILE A 134 13.46 -2.35 8.45
CA ILE A 134 12.11 -2.48 9.03
C ILE A 134 12.15 -2.36 10.56
N GLU A 135 13.07 -3.04 11.23
CA GLU A 135 13.23 -2.98 12.69
C GLU A 135 13.61 -1.56 13.15
N GLN A 136 14.49 -0.87 12.40
CA GLN A 136 14.79 0.54 12.66
C GLN A 136 13.55 1.43 12.47
N ALA A 137 12.76 1.22 11.41
CA ALA A 137 11.53 1.97 11.18
C ALA A 137 10.55 1.80 12.35
N ILE A 138 10.29 0.57 12.76
CA ILE A 138 9.39 0.25 13.88
C ILE A 138 9.90 0.90 15.18
N SER A 139 11.17 0.75 15.51
CA SER A 139 11.76 1.28 16.75
C SER A 139 11.70 2.82 16.84
N HIS A 140 11.63 3.50 15.70
CA HIS A 140 11.54 4.97 15.63
C HIS A 140 10.13 5.49 15.33
N GLY A 141 9.13 4.61 15.28
CA GLY A 141 7.75 5.00 14.96
C GLY A 141 7.59 5.51 13.52
N VAL A 142 8.42 5.01 12.60
CA VAL A 142 8.28 5.22 11.15
C VAL A 142 7.37 4.14 10.59
N VAL A 143 6.35 4.54 9.83
CA VAL A 143 5.39 3.63 9.23
C VAL A 143 6.06 2.82 8.12
N VAL A 144 5.81 1.52 8.09
CA VAL A 144 6.26 0.64 7.01
C VAL A 144 5.16 0.52 5.98
N ASP A 145 5.49 0.79 4.72
CA ASP A 145 4.61 0.64 3.57
C ASP A 145 5.02 -0.59 2.76
N VAL A 146 4.07 -1.48 2.53
CA VAL A 146 4.27 -2.72 1.77
C VAL A 146 3.71 -2.67 0.35
N ALA A 147 3.30 -1.48 -0.13
CA ALA A 147 2.99 -1.31 -1.54
C ALA A 147 4.22 -1.66 -2.39
N HIS A 148 4.00 -2.24 -3.56
CA HIS A 148 5.05 -2.78 -4.43
C HIS A 148 5.91 -3.94 -3.87
N ALA A 149 5.72 -4.34 -2.62
CA ALA A 149 6.42 -5.50 -2.08
C ALA A 149 5.91 -6.81 -2.71
N SER A 150 6.81 -7.76 -2.94
CA SER A 150 6.42 -9.12 -3.31
C SER A 150 5.54 -9.75 -2.23
N GLY A 151 4.74 -10.75 -2.57
CA GLY A 151 3.93 -11.47 -1.58
C GLY A 151 4.78 -12.09 -0.46
N ALA A 152 5.99 -12.55 -0.76
CA ALA A 152 6.93 -13.07 0.22
C ALA A 152 7.45 -11.96 1.15
N LEU A 153 7.85 -10.79 0.58
CA LEU A 153 8.26 -9.64 1.38
C LEU A 153 7.13 -9.14 2.28
N GLN A 154 5.90 -9.06 1.75
CA GLN A 154 4.72 -8.65 2.54
C GLN A 154 4.50 -9.58 3.73
N ALA A 155 4.57 -10.90 3.52
CA ALA A 155 4.40 -11.89 4.58
C ALA A 155 5.46 -11.70 5.68
N ASP A 156 6.74 -11.57 5.31
CA ASP A 156 7.82 -11.32 6.26
C ASP A 156 7.61 -10.05 7.09
N VAL A 157 7.15 -8.94 6.44
CA VAL A 157 6.90 -7.66 7.12
C VAL A 157 5.67 -7.75 8.01
N ILE A 158 4.59 -8.42 7.58
CA ILE A 158 3.39 -8.67 8.41
C ILE A 158 3.75 -9.42 9.68
N ASP A 159 4.58 -10.47 9.58
CA ASP A 159 5.02 -11.25 10.73
C ASP A 159 5.84 -10.41 11.72
N ILE A 160 6.76 -9.58 11.22
CA ILE A 160 7.54 -8.66 12.06
C ILE A 160 6.60 -7.63 12.73
N ALA A 161 5.71 -7.02 11.97
CA ALA A 161 4.77 -6.03 12.47
C ALA A 161 3.86 -6.61 13.57
N ALA A 162 3.35 -7.82 13.36
CA ALA A 162 2.54 -8.53 14.35
C ALA A 162 3.33 -8.83 15.62
N ALA A 163 4.60 -9.24 15.51
CA ALA A 163 5.46 -9.52 16.66
C ALA A 163 5.77 -8.25 17.49
N HIS A 164 5.81 -7.08 16.85
CA HIS A 164 6.04 -5.78 17.49
C HIS A 164 4.76 -5.01 17.82
N GLU A 165 3.59 -5.59 17.58
CA GLU A 165 2.29 -4.93 17.74
C GLU A 165 2.27 -3.53 17.08
N THR A 166 2.75 -3.45 15.82
CA THR A 166 2.93 -2.20 15.09
C THR A 166 2.13 -2.21 13.79
N PRO A 167 1.36 -1.15 13.49
CA PRO A 167 0.61 -1.06 12.25
C PRO A 167 1.55 -0.87 11.05
N ILE A 168 1.17 -1.47 9.91
CA ILE A 168 1.79 -1.26 8.61
C ILE A 168 0.77 -0.73 7.62
N VAL A 169 1.22 -0.18 6.51
CA VAL A 169 0.36 0.38 5.47
C VAL A 169 0.64 -0.32 4.14
N HIS A 170 -0.40 -0.53 3.36
CA HIS A 170 -0.32 -0.71 1.93
C HIS A 170 -0.88 0.55 1.28
N SER A 171 -0.01 1.47 0.89
CA SER A 171 -0.42 2.84 0.55
C SER A 171 -1.29 2.93 -0.70
N HIS A 172 -1.07 2.05 -1.68
CA HIS A 172 -1.83 1.99 -2.92
C HIS A 172 -1.70 0.62 -3.59
N GLY A 173 -2.78 0.17 -4.19
CA GLY A 173 -2.85 -1.07 -4.96
C GLY A 173 -4.29 -1.49 -5.21
N GLY A 174 -4.46 -2.72 -5.63
CA GLY A 174 -5.76 -3.31 -5.94
C GLY A 174 -6.05 -4.55 -5.12
N LEU A 175 -7.17 -5.18 -5.45
CA LEU A 175 -7.68 -6.39 -4.82
C LEU A 175 -7.67 -7.52 -5.86
N GLY A 176 -6.91 -8.58 -5.60
CA GLY A 176 -6.69 -9.67 -6.55
C GLY A 176 -7.94 -10.56 -6.76
N ASP A 177 -8.81 -10.62 -5.76
CA ASP A 177 -10.02 -11.45 -5.80
C ASP A 177 -11.31 -10.65 -6.05
N PHE A 178 -11.22 -9.32 -6.14
CA PHE A 178 -12.36 -8.45 -6.41
C PHE A 178 -12.83 -8.52 -7.86
N LEU A 179 -14.14 -8.63 -8.05
CA LEU A 179 -14.83 -8.61 -9.33
C LEU A 179 -15.93 -7.55 -9.32
N PRO A 180 -15.82 -6.46 -10.09
CA PRO A 180 -16.89 -5.47 -10.15
C PRO A 180 -18.17 -6.06 -10.74
N THR A 181 -19.31 -5.66 -10.20
CA THR A 181 -20.64 -6.16 -10.63
C THR A 181 -21.16 -5.48 -11.89
N TYR A 182 -20.62 -4.33 -12.24
CA TYR A 182 -21.05 -3.57 -13.41
C TYR A 182 -20.32 -3.99 -14.70
N PRO A 183 -20.99 -4.07 -15.88
CA PRO A 183 -20.35 -4.47 -17.11
C PRO A 183 -19.35 -3.43 -17.57
N PHE A 184 -18.07 -3.70 -17.36
CA PHE A 184 -16.97 -2.86 -17.82
C PHE A 184 -16.61 -3.14 -19.28
N LYS A 185 -15.99 -2.18 -19.92
CA LYS A 185 -15.50 -2.34 -21.29
C LYS A 185 -14.37 -3.37 -21.33
N LYS A 186 -14.56 -4.46 -22.08
CA LYS A 186 -13.64 -5.60 -22.24
C LYS A 186 -12.22 -5.27 -22.75
N SER A 187 -11.81 -4.01 -22.80
CA SER A 187 -10.54 -3.59 -23.41
C SER A 187 -9.41 -3.30 -22.42
N VAL A 188 -9.62 -3.56 -21.14
CA VAL A 188 -8.62 -3.26 -20.12
C VAL A 188 -7.66 -4.44 -20.01
N ARG A 189 -6.41 -4.24 -20.46
CA ARG A 189 -5.37 -5.28 -20.50
C ARG A 189 -4.89 -5.71 -19.11
N SER A 190 -5.05 -4.86 -18.12
CA SER A 190 -4.45 -4.98 -16.80
C SER A 190 -5.43 -5.35 -15.69
N CYS A 191 -6.73 -5.43 -15.99
CA CYS A 191 -7.69 -5.94 -15.01
C CYS A 191 -7.30 -7.36 -14.57
N PRO A 192 -7.28 -7.67 -13.25
CA PRO A 192 -7.01 -9.00 -12.71
C PRO A 192 -7.80 -10.11 -13.38
N ASN A 193 -8.98 -9.80 -13.91
CA ASN A 193 -9.82 -10.73 -14.65
C ASN A 193 -9.43 -10.92 -16.12
N ALA A 194 -8.69 -9.98 -16.71
CA ALA A 194 -8.19 -10.10 -18.07
C ALA A 194 -6.92 -10.95 -18.11
N ASN A 195 -6.10 -10.86 -17.07
CA ASN A 195 -4.93 -11.68 -16.82
C ASN A 195 -4.81 -11.96 -15.30
N PRO A 196 -5.55 -12.95 -14.75
CA PRO A 196 -5.64 -13.18 -13.30
C PRO A 196 -4.28 -13.40 -12.64
N GLU A 197 -3.34 -14.03 -13.34
CA GLU A 197 -2.02 -14.34 -12.77
C GLU A 197 -1.19 -13.07 -12.58
N GLU A 198 -1.18 -12.18 -13.58
CA GLU A 198 -0.45 -10.91 -13.52
C GLU A 198 -1.09 -9.95 -12.50
N GLY A 199 -2.42 -9.84 -12.50
CA GLY A 199 -3.15 -9.03 -11.53
C GLY A 199 -2.93 -9.47 -10.09
N LYS A 200 -2.95 -10.78 -9.84
CA LYS A 200 -2.68 -11.35 -8.50
C LYS A 200 -1.27 -11.11 -8.00
N ALA A 201 -0.29 -10.98 -8.90
CA ALA A 201 1.09 -10.69 -8.50
C ALA A 201 1.26 -9.28 -7.91
N ARG A 202 0.41 -8.33 -8.31
CA ARG A 202 0.48 -6.92 -7.89
C ARG A 202 -0.56 -6.57 -6.82
N ASN A 203 -1.74 -7.17 -6.91
CA ASN A 203 -2.89 -6.85 -6.06
C ASN A 203 -2.93 -7.77 -4.83
N LEU A 204 -3.45 -7.23 -3.73
CA LEU A 204 -3.59 -7.97 -2.48
C LEU A 204 -4.63 -9.09 -2.60
N SER A 205 -4.32 -10.26 -2.04
CA SER A 205 -5.33 -11.27 -1.75
C SER A 205 -6.20 -10.86 -0.55
N ASP A 206 -7.36 -11.49 -0.42
CA ASP A 206 -8.25 -11.30 0.71
C ASP A 206 -7.54 -11.51 2.06
N ASP A 207 -6.75 -12.57 2.18
CA ASP A 207 -5.98 -12.87 3.39
C ASP A 207 -4.96 -11.76 3.72
N GLN A 208 -4.33 -11.16 2.72
CA GLN A 208 -3.38 -10.05 2.92
C GLN A 208 -4.07 -8.78 3.40
N VAL A 209 -5.25 -8.46 2.85
CA VAL A 209 -6.07 -7.31 3.31
C VAL A 209 -6.40 -7.46 4.79
N VAL A 210 -6.92 -8.62 5.19
CA VAL A 210 -7.26 -8.91 6.58
C VAL A 210 -6.01 -8.91 7.47
N ALA A 211 -4.90 -9.48 7.01
CA ALA A 211 -3.64 -9.52 7.77
C ALA A 211 -3.08 -8.12 8.05
N ILE A 212 -3.09 -7.21 7.06
CA ILE A 212 -2.68 -5.81 7.24
C ILE A 212 -3.62 -5.11 8.23
N ALA A 213 -4.94 -5.26 8.08
CA ALA A 213 -5.91 -4.67 9.00
C ALA A 213 -5.69 -5.15 10.45
N ARG A 214 -5.37 -6.43 10.65
CA ARG A 214 -5.05 -7.00 11.98
C ARG A 214 -3.82 -6.38 12.64
N THR A 215 -2.89 -5.81 11.91
CA THR A 215 -1.78 -5.04 12.50
C THR A 215 -2.21 -3.64 12.98
N GLY A 216 -3.48 -3.28 12.86
CA GLY A 216 -3.95 -1.90 13.06
C GLY A 216 -3.62 -0.99 11.86
N GLY A 217 -3.19 -1.58 10.76
CA GLY A 217 -2.75 -0.90 9.55
C GLY A 217 -3.89 -0.48 8.63
N VAL A 218 -3.52 0.10 7.49
CA VAL A 218 -4.47 0.62 6.50
C VAL A 218 -4.11 0.11 5.11
N VAL A 219 -5.11 -0.30 4.35
CA VAL A 219 -5.01 -0.68 2.94
C VAL A 219 -5.60 0.43 2.08
N GLY A 220 -4.76 1.08 1.28
CA GLY A 220 -5.14 2.06 0.27
C GLY A 220 -5.49 1.38 -1.05
N ILE A 221 -6.72 1.57 -1.54
CA ILE A 221 -7.20 1.02 -2.81
C ILE A 221 -7.21 2.12 -3.86
N GLY A 222 -6.47 1.90 -4.95
CA GLY A 222 -6.33 2.84 -6.04
C GLY A 222 -7.50 2.80 -7.02
N PRO A 223 -8.05 3.96 -7.44
CA PRO A 223 -9.14 4.03 -8.40
C PRO A 223 -8.61 3.98 -9.84
N THR A 224 -7.91 2.93 -10.19
CA THR A 224 -7.29 2.74 -11.51
C THR A 224 -7.72 1.44 -12.15
N ASP A 225 -7.62 1.36 -13.48
CA ASP A 225 -7.92 0.15 -14.24
C ASP A 225 -7.09 -1.05 -13.78
N ASP A 226 -5.82 -0.81 -13.40
CA ASP A 226 -4.87 -1.85 -12.99
C ASP A 226 -5.21 -2.44 -11.61
N PHE A 227 -5.94 -1.70 -10.77
CA PHE A 227 -6.22 -2.11 -9.40
C PHE A 227 -7.63 -2.62 -9.20
N VAL A 228 -8.64 -1.98 -9.83
CA VAL A 228 -10.06 -2.30 -9.59
C VAL A 228 -10.86 -2.54 -10.86
N CYS A 229 -10.20 -2.70 -12.01
CA CYS A 229 -10.85 -2.94 -13.31
C CYS A 229 -11.73 -1.80 -13.81
N GLY A 230 -11.43 -0.57 -13.44
CA GLY A 230 -12.14 0.62 -13.91
C GLY A 230 -11.64 1.89 -13.22
N VAL A 231 -11.78 3.00 -13.93
CA VAL A 231 -11.46 4.35 -13.41
C VAL A 231 -12.69 5.08 -12.88
N GLU A 232 -13.86 4.48 -13.02
CA GLU A 232 -15.10 5.09 -12.61
C GLU A 232 -15.26 5.03 -11.08
N ALA A 233 -15.71 6.12 -10.49
CA ALA A 233 -15.86 6.24 -9.03
C ALA A 233 -16.72 5.13 -8.40
N HIS A 234 -17.74 4.63 -9.11
CA HIS A 234 -18.60 3.56 -8.60
C HIS A 234 -17.88 2.20 -8.55
N VAL A 235 -17.00 1.90 -9.50
CA VAL A 235 -16.21 0.65 -9.49
C VAL A 235 -15.26 0.64 -8.30
N TRP A 236 -14.61 1.77 -8.05
CA TRP A 236 -13.77 1.93 -6.88
C TRP A 236 -14.60 1.83 -5.58
N ALA A 237 -15.78 2.44 -5.52
CA ALA A 237 -16.65 2.34 -4.34
C ALA A 237 -17.10 0.89 -4.07
N GLU A 238 -17.37 0.09 -5.12
CA GLU A 238 -17.64 -1.35 -4.97
C GLU A 238 -16.41 -2.08 -4.40
N ALA A 239 -15.19 -1.75 -4.84
CA ALA A 239 -13.97 -2.33 -4.31
C ALA A 239 -13.73 -1.97 -2.84
N ILE A 240 -13.97 -0.72 -2.46
CA ILE A 240 -13.94 -0.28 -1.06
C ILE A 240 -14.96 -1.04 -0.23
N ARG A 241 -16.21 -1.16 -0.71
CA ARG A 241 -17.26 -1.91 0.00
C ARG A 241 -16.85 -3.37 0.20
N TYR A 242 -16.36 -4.00 -0.86
CA TYR A 242 -15.85 -5.36 -0.79
C TYR A 242 -14.76 -5.54 0.28
N ALA A 243 -13.75 -4.67 0.28
CA ALA A 243 -12.64 -4.77 1.24
C ALA A 243 -13.08 -4.48 2.69
N VAL A 244 -14.00 -3.54 2.88
CA VAL A 244 -14.57 -3.23 4.21
C VAL A 244 -15.38 -4.42 4.73
N ASP A 245 -16.25 -5.00 3.90
CA ASP A 245 -17.05 -6.17 4.28
C ASP A 245 -16.16 -7.37 4.57
N LEU A 246 -15.09 -7.58 3.78
CA LEU A 246 -14.10 -8.64 4.01
C LEU A 246 -13.46 -8.54 5.41
N VAL A 247 -13.05 -7.35 5.83
CA VAL A 247 -12.47 -7.15 7.18
C VAL A 247 -13.52 -7.33 8.27
N ASN A 248 -14.75 -6.82 8.06
CA ASN A 248 -15.85 -6.96 9.02
C ASN A 248 -16.25 -8.42 9.20
N ASP A 249 -16.37 -9.19 8.10
CA ASP A 249 -16.77 -10.60 8.11
C ASP A 249 -15.69 -11.52 8.68
N ALA A 250 -14.44 -11.11 8.64
CA ALA A 250 -13.34 -11.86 9.24
C ALA A 250 -13.41 -11.92 10.78
N HIS A 251 -14.15 -11.01 11.43
CA HIS A 251 -14.34 -10.97 12.88
C HIS A 251 -13.03 -11.05 13.68
N VAL A 252 -12.02 -10.32 13.25
CA VAL A 252 -10.68 -10.34 13.81
C VAL A 252 -10.44 -9.18 14.78
N CYS A 253 -9.47 -9.38 15.66
CA CYS A 253 -9.00 -8.36 16.60
C CYS A 253 -7.57 -7.94 16.24
N LEU A 254 -7.15 -6.78 16.77
CA LEU A 254 -5.77 -6.33 16.62
C LEU A 254 -4.79 -7.35 17.24
N TYR A 255 -3.72 -7.65 16.56
CA TYR A 255 -2.52 -8.40 16.95
C TYR A 255 -2.71 -9.82 17.49
N SER A 256 -3.78 -10.15 18.22
CA SER A 256 -3.90 -11.43 18.90
C SER A 256 -5.31 -12.01 18.85
N GLU A 257 -5.40 -13.30 18.46
CA GLU A 257 -6.66 -14.06 18.47
C GLU A 257 -7.04 -14.59 19.87
N LYS A 258 -6.07 -14.70 20.80
CA LYS A 258 -6.29 -15.39 22.10
C LYS A 258 -7.29 -14.68 23.02
N THR A 259 -7.54 -13.40 22.80
CA THR A 259 -8.45 -12.59 23.63
C THR A 259 -9.49 -11.83 22.81
N CYS A 260 -9.74 -12.28 21.58
CA CYS A 260 -10.67 -11.63 20.66
C CYS A 260 -12.12 -11.87 21.08
N THR A 261 -12.84 -10.80 21.37
CA THR A 261 -14.25 -10.79 21.72
C THR A 261 -15.00 -9.85 20.76
N PRO A 262 -16.31 -10.02 20.54
CA PRO A 262 -17.06 -9.22 19.56
C PRO A 262 -16.95 -7.69 19.72
N ASP A 263 -16.80 -7.23 20.95
CA ASP A 263 -16.61 -5.81 21.26
C ASP A 263 -15.20 -5.26 20.89
N LYS A 264 -14.28 -6.15 20.53
CA LYS A 264 -12.92 -5.83 20.10
C LYS A 264 -12.66 -6.08 18.61
N TRP A 265 -13.66 -6.54 17.88
CA TRP A 265 -13.50 -6.72 16.45
C TRP A 265 -13.16 -5.38 15.78
N ILE A 266 -12.18 -5.43 14.90
CA ILE A 266 -11.82 -4.25 14.10
C ILE A 266 -12.92 -3.99 13.08
N ARG A 267 -13.05 -2.72 12.70
CA ARG A 267 -14.02 -2.29 11.71
C ARG A 267 -13.30 -2.02 10.40
N GLY A 268 -13.81 -2.57 9.30
CA GLY A 268 -13.21 -2.38 7.99
C GLY A 268 -13.06 -0.91 7.60
N GLU A 269 -14.02 -0.05 8.00
CA GLU A 269 -14.02 1.39 7.73
C GLU A 269 -12.84 2.13 8.39
N ASP A 270 -12.21 1.56 9.39
CA ASP A 270 -11.04 2.13 10.05
C ASP A 270 -9.70 1.65 9.41
N HIS A 271 -9.77 0.67 8.48
CA HIS A 271 -8.60 0.00 7.92
C HIS A 271 -8.53 0.02 6.38
N ILE A 272 -9.55 0.54 5.72
CA ILE A 272 -9.59 0.67 4.25
C ILE A 272 -9.63 2.15 3.90
N ALA A 273 -8.84 2.56 2.92
CA ALA A 273 -8.75 3.96 2.50
C ALA A 273 -8.54 4.09 0.99
N MET A 274 -8.58 5.31 0.49
CA MET A 274 -8.16 5.61 -0.87
C MET A 274 -6.63 5.67 -0.96
N GLY A 275 -6.06 4.85 -1.84
CA GLY A 275 -4.65 4.89 -2.23
C GLY A 275 -4.50 5.45 -3.63
N SER A 276 -4.51 6.79 -3.78
CA SER A 276 -4.71 7.44 -5.07
C SER A 276 -3.60 7.26 -6.08
N ASP A 277 -2.35 7.13 -5.63
CA ASP A 277 -1.16 7.10 -6.51
C ASP A 277 -1.12 8.27 -7.52
N PHE A 278 -1.56 9.47 -7.09
CA PHE A 278 -1.51 10.68 -7.92
C PHE A 278 -0.07 10.96 -8.38
N ASP A 279 0.06 11.31 -9.65
CA ASP A 279 1.35 11.50 -10.36
C ASP A 279 2.22 10.24 -10.51
N GLY A 280 1.73 9.05 -10.09
CA GLY A 280 2.42 7.77 -10.22
C GLY A 280 2.44 7.18 -11.65
N GLY A 281 1.89 7.90 -12.63
CA GLY A 281 1.85 7.45 -14.03
C GLY A 281 0.72 6.47 -14.34
N VAL A 282 -0.22 6.29 -13.42
CA VAL A 282 -1.42 5.47 -13.60
C VAL A 282 -2.59 6.30 -14.14
N GLU A 283 -3.45 5.69 -14.95
CA GLU A 283 -4.65 6.34 -15.45
C GLU A 283 -5.74 6.31 -14.38
N MET A 284 -6.10 7.47 -13.89
CA MET A 284 -7.13 7.65 -12.88
C MET A 284 -7.90 8.97 -13.11
N LEU A 285 -8.51 9.55 -12.08
CA LEU A 285 -9.12 10.87 -12.15
C LEU A 285 -8.20 11.91 -12.79
N LYS A 286 -8.78 12.77 -13.62
CA LYS A 286 -8.05 13.84 -14.28
C LYS A 286 -7.53 14.92 -13.34
N ASP A 287 -8.20 15.09 -12.19
CA ASP A 287 -7.94 16.20 -11.27
C ASP A 287 -8.36 15.82 -9.85
N VAL A 288 -7.60 16.26 -8.87
CA VAL A 288 -7.95 16.12 -7.44
C VAL A 288 -9.31 16.73 -7.10
N ALA A 289 -9.79 17.70 -7.86
CA ALA A 289 -11.13 18.26 -7.70
C ALA A 289 -12.26 17.26 -7.99
N GLU A 290 -11.98 16.18 -8.72
CA GLU A 290 -12.93 15.10 -8.98
C GLU A 290 -13.10 14.14 -7.80
N MET A 291 -12.30 14.25 -6.74
CA MET A 291 -12.42 13.46 -5.50
C MET A 291 -13.82 13.48 -4.90
N VAL A 292 -14.59 14.56 -5.13
CA VAL A 292 -15.99 14.65 -4.72
C VAL A 292 -16.88 13.56 -5.32
N PHE A 293 -16.56 13.06 -6.51
CA PHE A 293 -17.31 11.97 -7.14
C PHE A 293 -17.10 10.63 -6.44
N TYR A 294 -15.90 10.41 -5.90
CA TYR A 294 -15.58 9.21 -5.12
C TYR A 294 -16.31 9.22 -3.78
N THR A 295 -16.26 10.32 -3.03
CA THR A 295 -17.03 10.47 -1.79
C THR A 295 -18.53 10.25 -2.05
N ARG A 296 -19.06 10.81 -3.16
CA ARG A 296 -20.45 10.59 -3.53
C ARG A 296 -20.75 9.14 -3.88
N ALA A 297 -19.83 8.44 -4.55
CA ALA A 297 -20.01 7.03 -4.91
C ALA A 297 -20.10 6.13 -3.67
N LEU A 298 -19.38 6.45 -2.59
CA LEU A 298 -19.45 5.72 -1.31
C LEU A 298 -20.83 5.89 -0.63
N THR A 299 -21.46 7.05 -0.76
CA THR A 299 -22.67 7.39 0.02
C THR A 299 -23.97 7.30 -0.77
N CYS A 300 -23.94 7.12 -2.09
CA CYS A 300 -25.16 7.02 -2.88
C CYS A 300 -25.75 5.61 -2.88
N GLU A 301 -27.07 5.55 -2.66
CA GLU A 301 -27.83 4.30 -2.70
C GLU A 301 -28.25 3.93 -4.13
N LYS A 302 -28.08 2.66 -4.47
CA LYS A 302 -28.50 2.11 -5.77
C LYS A 302 -30.00 2.17 -5.94
N SER A 303 -30.42 2.67 -7.09
CA SER A 303 -31.82 2.76 -7.46
C SER A 303 -31.98 2.59 -8.97
N TRP A 304 -33.22 2.48 -9.44
CA TRP A 304 -33.50 2.45 -10.89
C TRP A 304 -32.93 3.68 -11.64
N SER A 305 -32.92 4.85 -10.99
CA SER A 305 -32.36 6.09 -11.56
C SER A 305 -30.86 6.27 -11.29
N SER A 306 -30.26 5.45 -10.43
CA SER A 306 -28.86 5.51 -10.03
C SER A 306 -28.26 4.09 -9.92
N PRO A 307 -28.18 3.36 -11.05
CA PRO A 307 -27.76 1.96 -11.04
C PRO A 307 -26.27 1.75 -10.71
N SER A 308 -25.49 2.82 -10.78
CA SER A 308 -24.06 2.83 -10.47
C SER A 308 -23.71 3.15 -9.02
N CYS A 309 -24.72 3.28 -8.14
CA CYS A 309 -24.51 3.45 -6.70
C CYS A 309 -24.40 2.10 -6.00
N LEU A 310 -23.94 2.10 -4.76
CA LEU A 310 -23.80 0.90 -3.93
C LEU A 310 -25.18 0.33 -3.54
N ASP A 311 -25.30 -0.99 -3.50
CA ASP A 311 -26.47 -1.67 -2.92
C ASP A 311 -26.60 -1.36 -1.42
N THR A 312 -25.44 -1.22 -0.74
CA THR A 312 -25.35 -0.85 0.67
C THR A 312 -24.37 0.31 0.82
N PRO A 313 -24.84 1.57 0.74
CA PRO A 313 -23.98 2.76 0.86
C PRO A 313 -23.42 2.90 2.27
N PHE A 314 -22.28 3.58 2.37
CA PHE A 314 -21.71 3.99 3.65
C PHE A 314 -22.50 5.16 4.23
N SER A 315 -22.54 5.26 5.55
CA SER A 315 -22.96 6.49 6.21
C SER A 315 -21.97 7.63 5.91
N ASP A 316 -22.39 8.88 6.07
CA ASP A 316 -21.49 10.02 5.93
C ASP A 316 -20.31 9.93 6.91
N GLU A 317 -20.54 9.40 8.12
CA GLU A 317 -19.47 9.21 9.12
C GLU A 317 -18.46 8.16 8.66
N ASP A 318 -18.92 7.02 8.15
CA ASP A 318 -18.04 5.94 7.68
C ASP A 318 -17.27 6.35 6.42
N ALA A 319 -17.92 7.05 5.49
CA ALA A 319 -17.27 7.60 4.30
C ALA A 319 -16.18 8.65 4.62
N LEU A 320 -16.24 9.29 5.79
CA LEU A 320 -15.19 10.20 6.26
C LEU A 320 -14.01 9.47 6.92
N ARG A 321 -14.14 8.19 7.24
CA ARG A 321 -13.06 7.34 7.77
C ARG A 321 -12.22 6.74 6.65
N ILE A 322 -12.88 6.42 5.53
CA ILE A 322 -12.30 5.90 4.29
C ILE A 322 -11.54 7.02 3.52
#